data_81c3d29c4117ca7531be553a9864ffdb
#
_entry.id   81c3d29c4117ca7531be553a9864ffdb
#
_cell.length_a   1.000
_cell.length_b   1.000
_cell.length_c   1.000
_cell.angle_alpha   90.00
_cell.angle_beta   90.00
_cell.angle_gamma   90.00
#
_symmetry.space_group_name_H-M   'P 1'
#
loop_
_entity.id
_entity.type
_entity.pdbx_description
1 polymer ?
#
loop_
_entity_poly.entity_id
_entity_poly.type
_entity_poly.pdbx_seq_one_letter_code
_entity_poly.pdbx_strand_id
1 'polypeptide(L)'
;MEAIHNFRVEIKKLRAFMRLLNTMKAIEGPLKLSGKLKKCYRIAGEIRNRQLHNQRIIQLCRDLEIEPPVSYLNLFSVEEKMMKQQCRSIAKNLSFNDMEEHTVSHVRHKLSEKAKYVYVKRKEKVLKGFLLLPHLSDEDLHGLRKVIKDLLYSWTYVIAYVELLPQFFAHKEKLEELSDRIGDFGDLCTAMNFLTHDYITEIKKKEISVCYLLRLYFEKNKDNLNQIIVSLIGSANNKDKKSVLSAETYSL
;
A
#
# COMPACT_ATOMS: atom_id res chain seq x y z
N MET A 1 15.38 -8.82 7.61
CA MET A 1 14.52 -7.85 6.90
C MET A 1 13.55 -8.53 5.95
N GLU A 2 13.99 -9.47 5.18
CA GLU A 2 13.20 -10.17 4.15
C GLU A 2 11.99 -10.92 4.70
N ALA A 3 12.12 -11.68 5.77
CA ALA A 3 11.01 -12.44 6.37
C ALA A 3 9.81 -11.56 6.78
N ILE A 4 10.06 -10.37 7.34
CA ILE A 4 9.00 -9.42 7.70
C ILE A 4 8.33 -8.85 6.44
N HIS A 5 9.11 -8.55 5.42
CA HIS A 5 8.59 -8.09 4.14
C HIS A 5 7.69 -9.16 3.52
N ASN A 6 8.17 -10.38 3.37
CA ASN A 6 7.45 -11.50 2.77
C ASN A 6 6.15 -11.80 3.54
N PHE A 7 6.21 -11.88 4.88
CA PHE A 7 5.02 -12.03 5.71
C PHE A 7 3.97 -10.94 5.42
N ARG A 8 4.38 -9.67 5.33
CA ARG A 8 3.45 -8.57 5.05
C ARG A 8 2.87 -8.65 3.64
N VAL A 9 3.66 -9.06 2.65
CA VAL A 9 3.17 -9.26 1.27
C VAL A 9 2.13 -10.36 1.24
N GLU A 10 2.38 -11.51 1.85
CA GLU A 10 1.43 -12.64 1.88
C GLU A 10 0.12 -12.26 2.60
N ILE A 11 0.19 -11.54 3.72
CA ILE A 11 -1.03 -11.04 4.38
C ILE A 11 -1.80 -10.04 3.49
N LYS A 12 -1.13 -9.21 2.70
CA LYS A 12 -1.80 -8.31 1.74
C LYS A 12 -2.50 -9.10 0.63
N LYS A 13 -1.85 -10.11 0.06
CA LYS A 13 -2.44 -11.02 -0.94
C LYS A 13 -3.67 -11.73 -0.36
N LEU A 14 -3.54 -12.33 0.81
CA LEU A 14 -4.63 -12.99 1.51
C LEU A 14 -5.83 -12.04 1.73
N ARG A 15 -5.59 -10.83 2.20
CA ARG A 15 -6.65 -9.82 2.40
C ARG A 15 -7.33 -9.40 1.09
N ALA A 16 -6.59 -9.30 -0.01
CA ALA A 16 -7.16 -9.01 -1.32
C ALA A 16 -8.05 -10.16 -1.80
N PHE A 17 -7.58 -11.40 -1.65
CA PHE A 17 -8.34 -12.59 -1.98
C PHE A 17 -9.61 -12.74 -1.13
N MET A 18 -9.53 -12.51 0.19
CA MET A 18 -10.71 -12.50 1.06
C MET A 18 -11.74 -11.45 0.62
N ARG A 19 -11.29 -10.26 0.19
CA ARG A 19 -12.20 -9.23 -0.35
C ARG A 19 -12.88 -9.67 -1.65
N LEU A 20 -12.19 -10.41 -2.50
CA LEU A 20 -12.77 -11.00 -3.69
C LEU A 20 -13.81 -12.07 -3.32
N LEU A 21 -13.48 -12.99 -2.41
CA LEU A 21 -14.40 -14.02 -1.93
C LEU A 21 -15.65 -13.43 -1.25
N ASN A 22 -15.49 -12.36 -0.49
CA ASN A 22 -16.60 -11.65 0.17
C ASN A 22 -17.62 -11.02 -0.82
N THR A 23 -17.40 -11.11 -2.13
CA THR A 23 -18.41 -10.75 -3.14
C THR A 23 -19.34 -11.91 -3.46
N MET A 24 -19.04 -13.13 -3.03
CA MET A 24 -19.88 -14.30 -3.20
C MET A 24 -21.07 -14.26 -2.24
N LYS A 25 -22.27 -14.52 -2.75
CA LYS A 25 -23.48 -14.60 -1.92
C LYS A 25 -23.55 -15.86 -1.05
N ALA A 26 -22.77 -16.89 -1.39
CA ALA A 26 -22.77 -18.20 -0.72
C ALA A 26 -21.89 -18.24 0.56
N ILE A 27 -21.27 -17.13 0.96
CA ILE A 27 -20.43 -17.08 2.14
C ILE A 27 -21.27 -16.64 3.35
N GLU A 28 -21.29 -17.47 4.39
CA GLU A 28 -21.92 -17.18 5.67
C GLU A 28 -21.06 -16.16 6.46
N GLY A 29 -21.38 -14.89 6.27
CA GLY A 29 -20.66 -13.78 6.89
C GLY A 29 -19.32 -13.44 6.19
N PRO A 30 -18.75 -12.23 6.49
CA PRO A 30 -17.53 -11.80 5.83
C PRO A 30 -16.29 -12.50 6.36
N LEU A 31 -15.47 -13.05 5.48
CA LEU A 31 -14.15 -13.56 5.81
C LEU A 31 -13.27 -12.43 6.38
N LYS A 32 -12.66 -12.67 7.53
CA LYS A 32 -11.82 -11.69 8.24
C LYS A 32 -10.59 -12.37 8.82
N LEU A 33 -9.45 -11.67 8.80
CA LEU A 33 -8.27 -12.12 9.54
C LEU A 33 -8.56 -12.15 11.05
N SER A 34 -7.97 -13.11 11.75
CA SER A 34 -8.03 -13.19 13.20
C SER A 34 -7.43 -11.93 13.86
N GLY A 35 -7.87 -11.60 15.09
CA GLY A 35 -7.35 -10.46 15.84
C GLY A 35 -5.84 -10.55 16.10
N LYS A 36 -5.36 -11.75 16.42
CA LYS A 36 -3.92 -12.02 16.63
C LYS A 36 -3.11 -11.76 15.37
N LEU A 37 -3.57 -12.25 14.20
CA LEU A 37 -2.88 -12.05 12.93
C LEU A 37 -2.88 -10.58 12.49
N LYS A 38 -3.99 -9.86 12.71
CA LYS A 38 -4.04 -8.40 12.49
C LYS A 38 -3.04 -7.66 13.36
N LYS A 39 -2.92 -8.03 14.65
CA LYS A 39 -1.96 -7.44 15.59
C LYS A 39 -0.51 -7.70 15.14
N CYS A 40 -0.19 -8.94 14.77
CA CYS A 40 1.13 -9.31 14.24
C CYS A 40 1.46 -8.52 12.96
N TYR A 41 0.51 -8.43 12.02
CA TYR A 41 0.67 -7.67 10.78
C TYR A 41 0.94 -6.18 11.03
N ARG A 42 0.26 -5.57 12.02
CA ARG A 42 0.47 -4.16 12.41
C ARG A 42 1.89 -3.96 12.94
N ILE A 43 2.32 -4.79 13.93
CA ILE A 43 3.66 -4.70 14.51
C ILE A 43 4.74 -4.93 13.44
N ALA A 44 4.57 -5.92 12.58
CA ALA A 44 5.47 -6.15 11.44
C ALA A 44 5.53 -4.94 10.49
N GLY A 45 4.44 -4.16 10.41
CA GLY A 45 4.40 -2.88 9.69
C GLY A 45 5.30 -1.83 10.31
N GLU A 46 5.17 -1.64 11.61
CA GLU A 46 5.99 -0.69 12.36
C GLU A 46 7.49 -1.03 12.28
N ILE A 47 7.84 -2.31 12.44
CA ILE A 47 9.23 -2.77 12.27
C ILE A 47 9.73 -2.44 10.84
N ARG A 48 8.94 -2.78 9.82
CA ARG A 48 9.35 -2.54 8.42
C ARG A 48 9.53 -1.06 8.11
N ASN A 49 8.64 -0.21 8.62
CA ASN A 49 8.72 1.23 8.42
C ASN A 49 10.03 1.80 9.01
N ARG A 50 10.43 1.38 10.23
CA ARG A 50 11.70 1.80 10.85
C ARG A 50 12.91 1.31 10.07
N GLN A 51 12.89 0.07 9.62
CA GLN A 51 13.98 -0.50 8.81
C GLN A 51 14.18 0.26 7.50
N LEU A 52 13.09 0.55 6.79
CA LEU A 52 13.13 1.31 5.54
C LEU A 52 13.57 2.75 5.79
N HIS A 53 13.09 3.37 6.87
CA HIS A 53 13.52 4.71 7.27
C HIS A 53 15.02 4.78 7.50
N ASN A 54 15.56 3.90 8.35
CA ASN A 54 17.00 3.84 8.62
C ASN A 54 17.82 3.63 7.34
N GLN A 55 17.39 2.72 6.46
CA GLN A 55 18.07 2.50 5.18
C GLN A 55 18.08 3.76 4.31
N ARG A 56 16.96 4.48 4.23
CA ARG A 56 16.86 5.72 3.46
C ARG A 56 17.75 6.82 4.02
N ILE A 57 17.76 7.01 5.34
CA ILE A 57 18.65 7.96 5.98
C ILE A 57 20.11 7.66 5.64
N ILE A 58 20.55 6.43 5.82
CA ILE A 58 21.93 6.02 5.52
C ILE A 58 22.26 6.22 4.04
N GLN A 59 21.36 5.83 3.15
CA GLN A 59 21.58 6.01 1.72
C GLN A 59 21.66 7.48 1.34
N LEU A 60 20.74 8.30 1.82
CA LEU A 60 20.70 9.71 1.52
C LEU A 60 21.95 10.46 2.09
N CYS A 61 22.42 10.07 3.28
CA CYS A 61 23.66 10.61 3.83
C CYS A 61 24.88 10.28 2.94
N ARG A 62 24.92 9.08 2.38
CA ARG A 62 25.97 8.70 1.40
C ARG A 62 25.89 9.55 0.12
N ASP A 63 24.67 9.71 -0.42
CA ASP A 63 24.45 10.44 -1.66
C ASP A 63 24.79 11.94 -1.49
N LEU A 64 24.66 12.47 -0.29
CA LEU A 64 24.98 13.86 0.07
C LEU A 64 26.41 14.02 0.66
N GLU A 65 27.18 12.95 0.78
CA GLU A 65 28.53 12.92 1.38
C GLU A 65 28.56 13.51 2.81
N ILE A 66 27.51 13.26 3.62
CA ILE A 66 27.40 13.71 5.01
C ILE A 66 27.43 12.54 5.99
N GLU A 67 27.89 12.79 7.22
CA GLU A 67 27.85 11.77 8.27
C GLU A 67 26.43 11.43 8.70
N PRO A 68 26.07 10.12 8.78
CA PRO A 68 24.75 9.73 9.29
C PRO A 68 24.53 10.13 10.76
N PRO A 69 23.30 10.54 11.14
CA PRO A 69 22.98 10.89 12.53
C PRO A 69 22.84 9.61 13.38
N VAL A 70 23.95 9.13 13.93
CA VAL A 70 24.05 7.83 14.62
C VAL A 70 23.15 7.75 15.85
N SER A 71 23.08 8.83 16.66
CA SER A 71 22.21 8.87 17.85
C SER A 71 20.74 8.69 17.45
N TYR A 72 20.32 9.38 16.40
CA TYR A 72 18.96 9.26 15.82
C TYR A 72 18.66 7.84 15.33
N LEU A 73 19.55 7.24 14.56
CA LEU A 73 19.38 5.88 14.05
C LEU A 73 19.29 4.83 15.17
N ASN A 74 20.00 5.06 16.29
CA ASN A 74 19.98 4.15 17.44
C ASN A 74 18.64 4.16 18.18
N LEU A 75 17.87 5.23 18.19
CA LEU A 75 16.54 5.28 18.82
C LEU A 75 15.64 4.16 18.20
N PHE A 76 15.62 4.06 16.88
CA PHE A 76 14.79 3.07 16.19
C PHE A 76 15.28 1.63 16.38
N SER A 77 16.57 1.41 16.63
CA SER A 77 17.14 0.10 16.83
C SER A 77 16.67 -0.56 18.14
N VAL A 78 16.49 0.22 19.21
CA VAL A 78 15.96 -0.24 20.49
C VAL A 78 14.48 -0.60 20.36
N GLU A 79 13.68 0.28 19.80
CA GLU A 79 12.25 0.05 19.57
C GLU A 79 12.00 -1.16 18.67
N GLU A 80 12.78 -1.33 17.61
CA GLU A 80 12.69 -2.48 16.71
C GLU A 80 12.91 -3.81 17.44
N LYS A 81 13.88 -3.86 18.36
CA LYS A 81 14.16 -5.05 19.19
C LYS A 81 12.94 -5.45 20.03
N MET A 82 12.34 -4.48 20.72
CA MET A 82 11.16 -4.70 21.55
C MET A 82 9.97 -5.19 20.69
N MET A 83 9.73 -4.55 19.56
CA MET A 83 8.66 -4.95 18.63
C MET A 83 8.85 -6.33 18.04
N LYS A 84 10.10 -6.72 17.72
CA LYS A 84 10.43 -8.08 17.27
C LYS A 84 10.11 -9.13 18.32
N GLN A 85 10.41 -8.87 19.59
CA GLN A 85 10.08 -9.78 20.71
C GLN A 85 8.56 -9.92 20.85
N GLN A 86 7.82 -8.80 20.82
CA GLN A 86 6.36 -8.80 20.87
C GLN A 86 5.75 -9.57 19.69
N CYS A 87 6.23 -9.36 18.47
CA CYS A 87 5.74 -10.06 17.29
C CYS A 87 5.99 -11.59 17.40
N ARG A 88 7.17 -12.00 17.86
CA ARG A 88 7.50 -13.41 18.09
C ARG A 88 6.59 -14.07 19.15
N SER A 89 6.29 -13.37 20.24
CA SER A 89 5.37 -13.85 21.28
C SER A 89 3.97 -14.10 20.73
N ILE A 90 3.46 -13.17 19.91
CA ILE A 90 2.15 -13.35 19.27
C ILE A 90 2.19 -14.50 18.24
N ALA A 91 3.26 -14.58 17.45
CA ALA A 91 3.39 -15.59 16.41
C ALA A 91 3.43 -17.02 16.96
N LYS A 92 4.08 -17.24 18.11
CA LYS A 92 4.09 -18.56 18.79
C LYS A 92 2.69 -19.07 19.17
N ASN A 93 1.74 -18.16 19.36
CA ASN A 93 0.37 -18.47 19.76
C ASN A 93 -0.63 -18.37 18.59
N LEU A 94 -0.14 -18.35 17.35
CA LEU A 94 -0.99 -18.41 16.15
C LEU A 94 -1.24 -19.87 15.80
N SER A 95 -2.51 -20.28 15.86
CA SER A 95 -2.97 -21.53 15.26
C SER A 95 -3.45 -21.21 13.83
N PHE A 96 -2.84 -21.85 12.84
CA PHE A 96 -3.27 -21.74 11.45
C PHE A 96 -4.35 -22.76 11.11
N ASN A 97 -4.41 -23.89 11.83
CA ASN A 97 -5.40 -24.94 11.63
C ASN A 97 -6.82 -24.42 11.83
N ASP A 98 -7.07 -23.68 12.93
CA ASP A 98 -8.38 -23.06 13.21
C ASP A 98 -8.81 -22.08 12.09
N MET A 99 -7.84 -21.39 11.47
CA MET A 99 -8.12 -20.48 10.36
C MET A 99 -8.42 -21.24 9.05
N GLU A 100 -7.74 -22.34 8.81
CA GLU A 100 -7.94 -23.16 7.61
C GLU A 100 -9.30 -23.83 7.66
N GLU A 101 -9.67 -24.51 8.75
CA GLU A 101 -10.96 -25.14 8.95
C GLU A 101 -12.12 -24.13 8.82
N HIS A 102 -11.98 -22.96 9.46
CA HIS A 102 -13.00 -21.91 9.39
C HIS A 102 -13.13 -21.34 7.96
N THR A 103 -12.02 -21.19 7.24
CA THR A 103 -12.06 -20.67 5.86
C THR A 103 -12.61 -21.69 4.90
N VAL A 104 -12.20 -22.95 5.01
CA VAL A 104 -12.68 -24.05 4.15
C VAL A 104 -14.16 -24.32 4.39
N SER A 105 -14.65 -24.33 5.62
CA SER A 105 -16.07 -24.51 5.93
C SER A 105 -16.96 -23.40 5.38
N HIS A 106 -16.43 -22.16 5.28
CA HIS A 106 -17.15 -21.01 4.75
C HIS A 106 -17.12 -20.90 3.22
N VAL A 107 -16.10 -21.48 2.55
CA VAL A 107 -15.94 -21.41 1.09
C VAL A 107 -16.27 -22.77 0.46
N ARG A 108 -17.55 -23.14 0.46
CA ARG A 108 -18.02 -24.42 -0.12
C ARG A 108 -18.10 -24.42 -1.65
N HIS A 109 -18.00 -23.27 -2.30
CA HIS A 109 -18.23 -23.13 -3.72
C HIS A 109 -17.05 -22.47 -4.44
N LYS A 110 -16.82 -22.87 -5.70
CA LYS A 110 -15.85 -22.20 -6.59
C LYS A 110 -16.23 -20.73 -6.75
N LEU A 111 -15.21 -19.87 -6.89
CA LEU A 111 -15.37 -18.45 -7.17
C LEU A 111 -16.19 -18.29 -8.47
N SER A 112 -17.43 -17.79 -8.36
CA SER A 112 -18.34 -17.66 -9.49
C SER A 112 -17.96 -16.48 -10.40
N GLU A 113 -18.25 -16.58 -11.68
CA GLU A 113 -18.03 -15.49 -12.65
C GLU A 113 -18.80 -14.22 -12.26
N LYS A 114 -20.02 -14.39 -11.71
CA LYS A 114 -20.81 -13.28 -11.17
C LYS A 114 -20.10 -12.55 -10.02
N ALA A 115 -19.40 -13.27 -9.13
CA ALA A 115 -18.66 -12.66 -8.03
C ALA A 115 -17.45 -11.86 -8.55
N LYS A 116 -16.72 -12.39 -9.53
CA LYS A 116 -15.61 -11.70 -10.20
C LYS A 116 -16.09 -10.41 -10.88
N TYR A 117 -17.16 -10.49 -11.66
CA TYR A 117 -17.80 -9.33 -12.28
C TYR A 117 -18.18 -8.25 -11.26
N VAL A 118 -18.91 -8.64 -10.19
CA VAL A 118 -19.34 -7.71 -9.14
C VAL A 118 -18.14 -7.10 -8.43
N TYR A 119 -17.07 -7.86 -8.20
CA TYR A 119 -15.83 -7.36 -7.60
C TYR A 119 -15.21 -6.26 -8.46
N VAL A 120 -15.02 -6.52 -9.76
CA VAL A 120 -14.41 -5.54 -10.68
C VAL A 120 -15.30 -4.30 -10.83
N LYS A 121 -16.62 -4.47 -10.94
CA LYS A 121 -17.57 -3.33 -10.98
C LYS A 121 -17.51 -2.44 -9.73
N ARG A 122 -17.33 -3.03 -8.55
CA ARG A 122 -17.10 -2.24 -7.32
C ARG A 122 -15.79 -1.48 -7.38
N LYS A 123 -14.71 -2.11 -7.90
CA LYS A 123 -13.41 -1.44 -8.05
C LYS A 123 -13.48 -0.32 -9.10
N GLU A 124 -14.14 -0.55 -10.22
CA GLU A 124 -14.40 0.47 -11.25
C GLU A 124 -15.07 1.71 -10.65
N LYS A 125 -16.16 1.51 -9.89
CA LYS A 125 -16.87 2.64 -9.26
C LYS A 125 -15.97 3.46 -8.35
N VAL A 126 -15.12 2.80 -7.55
CA VAL A 126 -14.19 3.48 -6.64
C VAL A 126 -13.10 4.21 -7.41
N LEU A 127 -12.52 3.58 -8.45
CA LEU A 127 -11.50 4.19 -9.29
C LEU A 127 -12.04 5.43 -10.03
N LYS A 128 -13.25 5.34 -10.60
CA LYS A 128 -13.92 6.51 -11.20
C LYS A 128 -14.11 7.64 -10.18
N GLY A 129 -14.44 7.31 -8.92
CA GLY A 129 -14.53 8.30 -7.86
C GLY A 129 -13.22 9.06 -7.66
N PHE A 130 -12.08 8.38 -7.64
CA PHE A 130 -10.76 9.04 -7.53
C PHE A 130 -10.43 9.89 -8.76
N LEU A 131 -10.80 9.46 -9.97
CA LEU A 131 -10.57 10.22 -11.20
C LEU A 131 -11.40 11.52 -11.28
N LEU A 132 -12.51 11.61 -10.56
CA LEU A 132 -13.37 12.80 -10.53
C LEU A 132 -12.91 13.83 -9.49
N LEU A 133 -12.00 13.47 -8.58
CA LEU A 133 -11.49 14.43 -7.59
C LEU A 133 -10.62 15.49 -8.27
N PRO A 134 -10.82 16.77 -8.00
CA PRO A 134 -9.99 17.85 -8.55
C PRO A 134 -8.58 17.82 -8.01
N HIS A 135 -8.42 17.28 -6.81
CA HIS A 135 -7.15 17.12 -6.11
C HIS A 135 -7.20 15.84 -5.26
N LEU A 136 -6.09 15.10 -5.22
CA LEU A 136 -5.96 13.90 -4.40
C LEU A 136 -5.11 14.23 -3.16
N SER A 137 -5.71 14.06 -1.99
CA SER A 137 -5.00 14.15 -0.71
C SER A 137 -4.07 12.95 -0.49
N ASP A 138 -3.18 13.02 0.51
CA ASP A 138 -2.34 11.89 0.91
C ASP A 138 -3.19 10.65 1.27
N GLU A 139 -4.37 10.86 1.88
CA GLU A 139 -5.32 9.79 2.21
C GLU A 139 -5.98 9.20 0.96
N ASP A 140 -6.33 10.02 -0.02
CA ASP A 140 -6.88 9.58 -1.29
C ASP A 140 -5.87 8.73 -2.06
N LEU A 141 -4.62 9.16 -2.14
CA LEU A 141 -3.53 8.38 -2.73
C LEU A 141 -3.35 7.04 -2.03
N HIS A 142 -3.39 7.02 -0.70
CA HIS A 142 -3.34 5.77 0.06
C HIS A 142 -4.55 4.87 -0.22
N GLY A 143 -5.75 5.44 -0.34
CA GLY A 143 -6.98 4.76 -0.74
C GLY A 143 -6.88 4.17 -2.14
N LEU A 144 -6.46 4.97 -3.11
CA LEU A 144 -6.23 4.56 -4.50
C LEU A 144 -5.24 3.38 -4.58
N ARG A 145 -4.09 3.49 -3.89
CA ARG A 145 -3.11 2.40 -3.82
C ARG A 145 -3.69 1.10 -3.29
N LYS A 146 -4.56 1.15 -2.27
CA LYS A 146 -5.22 -0.06 -1.75
C LYS A 146 -6.09 -0.73 -2.82
N VAL A 147 -6.86 0.05 -3.58
CA VAL A 147 -7.70 -0.47 -4.66
C VAL A 147 -6.85 -1.10 -5.75
N ILE A 148 -5.77 -0.42 -6.17
CA ILE A 148 -4.83 -0.93 -7.17
C ILE A 148 -4.16 -2.23 -6.71
N LYS A 149 -3.61 -2.28 -5.49
CA LYS A 149 -2.99 -3.51 -4.96
C LYS A 149 -3.99 -4.66 -4.82
N ASP A 150 -5.26 -4.38 -4.49
CA ASP A 150 -6.30 -5.41 -4.48
C ASP A 150 -6.54 -5.99 -5.88
N LEU A 151 -6.59 -5.15 -6.91
CA LEU A 151 -6.70 -5.60 -8.29
C LEU A 151 -5.47 -6.41 -8.72
N LEU A 152 -4.26 -5.90 -8.47
CA LEU A 152 -3.02 -6.58 -8.81
C LEU A 152 -2.89 -7.96 -8.17
N TYR A 153 -3.22 -8.09 -6.88
CA TYR A 153 -3.18 -9.37 -6.17
C TYR A 153 -4.28 -10.34 -6.60
N SER A 154 -5.38 -9.83 -7.16
CA SER A 154 -6.48 -10.63 -7.67
C SER A 154 -6.47 -10.78 -9.19
N TRP A 155 -5.47 -10.25 -9.89
CA TRP A 155 -5.45 -10.06 -11.34
C TRP A 155 -5.77 -11.33 -12.12
N THR A 156 -5.10 -12.43 -11.80
CA THR A 156 -5.30 -13.73 -12.47
C THR A 156 -6.72 -14.27 -12.37
N TYR A 157 -7.45 -13.89 -11.31
CA TYR A 157 -8.84 -14.31 -11.11
C TYR A 157 -9.85 -13.43 -11.85
N VAL A 158 -9.49 -12.18 -12.14
CA VAL A 158 -10.43 -11.18 -12.67
C VAL A 158 -10.08 -10.68 -14.07
N ILE A 159 -9.04 -11.22 -14.69
CA ILE A 159 -8.52 -10.77 -15.98
C ILE A 159 -9.58 -10.67 -17.09
N ALA A 160 -10.56 -11.59 -17.08
CA ALA A 160 -11.66 -11.57 -18.04
C ALA A 160 -12.63 -10.37 -17.91
N TYR A 161 -12.47 -9.57 -16.84
CA TYR A 161 -13.36 -8.46 -16.54
C TYR A 161 -12.62 -7.10 -16.43
N VAL A 162 -11.31 -7.07 -16.69
CA VAL A 162 -10.52 -5.82 -16.54
C VAL A 162 -10.93 -4.75 -17.53
N GLU A 163 -11.52 -5.10 -18.66
CA GLU A 163 -12.10 -4.17 -19.63
C GLU A 163 -13.22 -3.28 -19.07
N LEU A 164 -13.82 -3.68 -17.95
CA LEU A 164 -14.81 -2.87 -17.24
C LEU A 164 -14.17 -1.67 -16.52
N LEU A 165 -12.86 -1.73 -16.27
CA LEU A 165 -12.13 -0.66 -15.62
C LEU A 165 -11.92 0.51 -16.60
N PRO A 166 -11.72 1.74 -16.10
CA PRO A 166 -11.23 2.83 -16.94
C PRO A 166 -9.96 2.40 -17.69
N GLN A 167 -9.81 2.81 -18.94
CA GLN A 167 -8.80 2.31 -19.88
C GLN A 167 -7.37 2.25 -19.28
N PHE A 168 -6.98 3.26 -18.52
CA PHE A 168 -5.68 3.27 -17.86
C PHE A 168 -5.49 2.10 -16.89
N PHE A 169 -6.53 1.79 -16.10
CA PHE A 169 -6.50 0.76 -15.06
C PHE A 169 -6.77 -0.67 -15.60
N ALA A 170 -7.08 -0.80 -16.87
CA ALA A 170 -7.20 -2.09 -17.55
C ALA A 170 -5.85 -2.72 -17.92
N HIS A 171 -4.74 -1.98 -17.76
CA HIS A 171 -3.39 -2.44 -18.06
C HIS A 171 -2.60 -2.70 -16.79
N LYS A 172 -2.15 -3.94 -16.61
CA LYS A 172 -1.46 -4.40 -15.40
C LYS A 172 -0.19 -3.58 -15.11
N GLU A 173 0.61 -3.34 -16.13
CA GLU A 173 1.89 -2.65 -16.05
C GLU A 173 1.71 -1.19 -15.57
N LYS A 174 0.66 -0.52 -16.04
CA LYS A 174 0.32 0.84 -15.59
C LYS A 174 -0.15 0.88 -14.14
N LEU A 175 -0.91 -0.16 -13.73
CA LEU A 175 -1.29 -0.32 -12.32
C LEU A 175 -0.08 -0.57 -11.43
N GLU A 176 0.87 -1.40 -11.87
CA GLU A 176 2.12 -1.67 -11.15
C GLU A 176 2.92 -0.38 -11.00
N GLU A 177 3.18 0.35 -12.10
CA GLU A 177 3.89 1.62 -12.09
C GLU A 177 3.23 2.64 -11.14
N LEU A 178 1.94 2.91 -11.31
CA LEU A 178 1.23 3.87 -10.46
C LEU A 178 1.24 3.46 -8.98
N SER A 179 1.03 2.17 -8.71
CA SER A 179 1.08 1.64 -7.34
C SER A 179 2.46 1.80 -6.69
N ASP A 180 3.52 1.67 -7.46
CA ASP A 180 4.89 1.78 -6.94
C ASP A 180 5.23 3.25 -6.69
N ARG A 181 4.87 4.18 -7.59
CA ARG A 181 5.00 5.63 -7.36
C ARG A 181 4.24 6.10 -6.13
N ILE A 182 2.98 5.68 -5.96
CA ILE A 182 2.22 6.00 -4.74
C ILE A 182 2.84 5.31 -3.51
N GLY A 183 3.47 4.15 -3.69
CA GLY A 183 4.22 3.48 -2.64
C GLY A 183 5.39 4.30 -2.15
N ASP A 184 6.24 4.77 -3.07
CA ASP A 184 7.39 5.62 -2.77
C ASP A 184 6.97 6.93 -2.11
N PHE A 185 5.87 7.55 -2.59
CA PHE A 185 5.27 8.72 -1.96
C PHE A 185 4.87 8.47 -0.50
N GLY A 186 4.13 7.39 -0.25
CA GLY A 186 3.71 7.01 1.11
C GLY A 186 4.88 6.69 2.04
N ASP A 187 5.95 6.16 1.48
CA ASP A 187 7.18 5.88 2.20
C ASP A 187 7.96 7.16 2.56
N LEU A 188 7.93 8.21 1.71
CA LEU A 188 8.46 9.54 2.05
C LEU A 188 7.62 10.22 3.13
N CYS A 189 6.29 10.16 3.05
CA CYS A 189 5.41 10.65 4.12
C CYS A 189 5.74 9.98 5.46
N THR A 190 5.97 8.66 5.45
CA THR A 190 6.36 7.91 6.65
C THR A 190 7.73 8.36 7.17
N ALA A 191 8.71 8.56 6.28
CA ALA A 191 10.05 9.03 6.65
C ALA A 191 10.01 10.43 7.26
N MET A 192 9.20 11.32 6.72
CA MET A 192 9.01 12.67 7.27
C MET A 192 8.36 12.65 8.66
N ASN A 193 7.40 11.73 8.88
CA ASN A 193 6.76 11.54 10.19
C ASN A 193 7.74 11.03 11.27
N PHE A 194 8.80 10.32 10.89
CA PHE A 194 9.90 9.96 11.81
C PHE A 194 10.86 11.11 12.08
N LEU A 195 11.00 12.08 11.17
CA LEU A 195 11.82 13.28 11.34
C LEU A 195 11.00 14.44 11.98
N THR A 196 10.18 14.12 12.99
CA THR A 196 9.43 15.11 13.77
C THR A 196 10.25 15.68 14.92
N HIS A 197 9.79 16.79 15.47
CA HIS A 197 10.44 17.44 16.60
C HIS A 197 10.67 16.50 17.79
N ASP A 198 9.70 15.65 18.11
CA ASP A 198 9.76 14.74 19.26
C ASP A 198 10.95 13.78 19.20
N TYR A 199 11.24 13.21 18.03
CA TYR A 199 12.43 12.35 17.85
C TYR A 199 13.74 13.13 17.77
N ILE A 200 13.71 14.35 17.22
CA ILE A 200 14.92 15.16 17.01
C ILE A 200 15.42 15.78 18.33
N THR A 201 14.55 16.03 19.32
CA THR A 201 14.94 16.60 20.61
C THR A 201 15.71 15.64 21.50
N GLU A 202 15.61 14.34 21.28
CA GLU A 202 16.28 13.30 22.06
C GLU A 202 17.71 12.99 21.61
N ILE A 203 18.21 13.66 20.56
CA ILE A 203 19.51 13.36 19.92
C ILE A 203 20.56 14.44 20.21
N LYS A 204 21.81 14.14 19.84
CA LYS A 204 22.92 15.09 19.99
C LYS A 204 22.68 16.34 19.15
N LYS A 205 22.92 17.52 19.72
CA LYS A 205 22.73 18.83 19.06
C LYS A 205 23.34 18.90 17.65
N LYS A 206 24.53 18.33 17.45
CA LYS A 206 25.22 18.32 16.15
C LYS A 206 24.47 17.50 15.07
N GLU A 207 23.60 16.57 15.43
CA GLU A 207 22.84 15.75 14.51
C GLU A 207 21.49 16.38 14.14
N ILE A 208 21.04 17.36 14.89
CA ILE A 208 19.75 18.05 14.68
C ILE A 208 19.70 18.70 13.29
N SER A 209 20.76 19.44 12.93
CA SER A 209 20.85 20.10 11.62
C SER A 209 20.83 19.11 10.46
N VAL A 210 21.48 17.95 10.63
CA VAL A 210 21.46 16.87 9.65
C VAL A 210 20.03 16.35 9.48
N CYS A 211 19.29 16.09 10.57
CA CYS A 211 17.92 15.63 10.50
C CYS A 211 16.98 16.62 9.79
N TYR A 212 17.15 17.93 10.04
CA TYR A 212 16.39 18.97 9.31
C TYR A 212 16.73 19.01 7.82
N LEU A 213 18.01 18.89 7.45
CA LEU A 213 18.43 18.83 6.04
C LEU A 213 17.80 17.62 5.33
N LEU A 214 17.84 16.43 5.96
CA LEU A 214 17.24 15.21 5.44
C LEU A 214 15.72 15.36 5.26
N ARG A 215 15.05 16.01 6.22
CA ARG A 215 13.62 16.30 6.12
C ARG A 215 13.29 17.18 4.92
N LEU A 216 13.99 18.27 4.71
CA LEU A 216 13.81 19.16 3.55
C LEU A 216 14.00 18.40 2.22
N TYR A 217 14.97 17.50 2.18
CA TYR A 217 15.20 16.67 1.00
C TYR A 217 14.03 15.70 0.74
N PHE A 218 13.47 15.11 1.78
CA PHE A 218 12.28 14.25 1.64
C PHE A 218 11.04 15.04 1.21
N GLU A 219 10.85 16.27 1.73
CA GLU A 219 9.77 17.16 1.30
C GLU A 219 9.85 17.45 -0.18
N LYS A 220 11.02 17.87 -0.68
CA LYS A 220 11.25 18.13 -2.10
C LYS A 220 10.96 16.90 -2.97
N ASN A 221 11.43 15.73 -2.55
CA ASN A 221 11.19 14.49 -3.29
C ASN A 221 9.72 14.06 -3.25
N LYS A 222 9.01 14.29 -2.15
CA LYS A 222 7.56 14.07 -2.05
C LYS A 222 6.81 14.92 -3.06
N ASP A 223 7.15 16.20 -3.19
CA ASP A 223 6.50 17.12 -4.14
C ASP A 223 6.74 16.69 -5.59
N ASN A 224 7.96 16.30 -5.93
CA ASN A 224 8.29 15.78 -7.24
C ASN A 224 7.50 14.51 -7.58
N LEU A 225 7.41 13.56 -6.63
CA LEU A 225 6.61 12.35 -6.83
C LEU A 225 5.11 12.65 -6.97
N ASN A 226 4.60 13.60 -6.21
CA ASN A 226 3.20 14.02 -6.34
C ASN A 226 2.91 14.55 -7.74
N GLN A 227 3.78 15.38 -8.31
CA GLN A 227 3.63 15.86 -9.69
C GLN A 227 3.62 14.72 -10.70
N ILE A 228 4.50 13.72 -10.56
CA ILE A 228 4.53 12.54 -11.43
C ILE A 228 3.23 11.75 -11.32
N ILE A 229 2.74 11.50 -10.10
CA ILE A 229 1.50 10.76 -9.86
C ILE A 229 0.31 11.50 -10.49
N VAL A 230 0.21 12.80 -10.28
CA VAL A 230 -0.85 13.65 -10.85
C VAL A 230 -0.80 13.60 -12.38
N SER A 231 0.38 13.65 -12.99
CA SER A 231 0.55 13.54 -14.45
C SER A 231 0.09 12.17 -14.97
N LEU A 232 0.44 11.07 -14.29
CA LEU A 232 0.00 9.72 -14.65
C LEU A 232 -1.53 9.60 -14.60
N ILE A 233 -2.15 10.12 -13.54
CA ILE A 233 -3.61 10.09 -13.36
C ILE A 233 -4.31 11.03 -14.34
N GLY A 234 -3.74 12.21 -14.61
CA GLY A 234 -4.26 13.16 -15.60
C GLY A 234 -4.26 12.58 -17.02
N SER A 235 -3.22 11.83 -17.38
CA SER A 235 -3.17 11.12 -18.65
C SER A 235 -4.24 10.01 -18.77
N ALA A 236 -4.66 9.42 -17.65
CA ALA A 236 -5.74 8.46 -17.58
C ALA A 236 -7.10 9.13 -17.91
N ASN A 237 -7.38 10.30 -17.32
CA ASN A 237 -8.61 11.04 -17.53
C ASN A 237 -8.82 11.51 -18.98
N ASN A 238 -7.75 11.97 -19.65
CA ASN A 238 -7.83 12.47 -21.01
C ASN A 238 -8.09 11.37 -22.06
N LYS A 239 -7.65 10.14 -21.82
CA LYS A 239 -7.89 9.00 -22.70
C LYS A 239 -9.32 8.49 -22.58
N ASP A 240 -9.86 8.43 -21.36
CA ASP A 240 -11.26 8.01 -21.15
C ASP A 240 -12.26 9.01 -21.73
N LYS A 241 -11.98 10.32 -21.67
CA LYS A 241 -12.83 11.34 -22.31
C LYS A 241 -12.85 11.25 -23.84
N LYS A 242 -11.72 10.92 -24.47
CA LYS A 242 -11.65 10.73 -25.93
C LYS A 242 -12.39 9.47 -26.39
N SER A 243 -12.37 8.38 -25.62
CA SER A 243 -13.09 7.16 -25.96
C SER A 243 -14.62 7.30 -25.85
N VAL A 244 -15.12 8.11 -24.93
CA VAL A 244 -16.55 8.40 -24.79
C VAL A 244 -17.04 9.29 -25.94
N LEU A 245 -16.28 10.33 -26.32
CA LEU A 245 -16.62 11.22 -27.44
C LEU A 245 -16.60 10.52 -28.80
N SER A 246 -15.69 9.54 -29.00
CA SER A 246 -15.66 8.76 -30.24
C SER A 246 -16.81 7.75 -30.34
N ALA A 247 -17.31 7.23 -29.22
CA ALA A 247 -18.46 6.31 -29.20
C ALA A 247 -19.79 7.04 -29.49
N GLU A 248 -19.94 8.30 -29.10
CA GLU A 248 -21.14 9.11 -29.37
C GLU A 248 -21.20 9.60 -30.84
N THR A 249 -20.05 9.72 -31.53
CA THR A 249 -20.00 10.14 -32.94
C THR A 249 -20.31 9.01 -33.94
N TYR A 250 -20.36 7.75 -33.52
CA TYR A 250 -20.73 6.60 -34.37
C TYR A 250 -22.19 6.15 -34.19
N SER A 251 -22.99 6.84 -33.37
CA SER A 251 -24.40 6.54 -33.11
C SER A 251 -25.37 7.57 -33.71
N LEU A 252 -24.95 8.34 -34.72
CA LEU A 252 -25.74 9.16 -35.60
C LEU A 252 -25.58 8.69 -37.05
#